data_9b51410c90a37dbddaea8cfd4c7e36ac
#
_entry.id   9b51410c90a37dbddaea8cfd4c7e36ac
#
_cell.length_a   1.000
_cell.length_b   1.000
_cell.length_c   1.000
_cell.angle_alpha   90.00
_cell.angle_beta   90.00
_cell.angle_gamma   90.00
#
_symmetry.space_group_name_H-M   'P 1'
#
loop_
_entity.id
_entity.type
_entity.pdbx_description
1 polymer ?
#
loop_
_entity_poly.entity_id
_entity_poly.type
_entity_poly.pdbx_seq_one_letter_code
_entity_poly.pdbx_strand_id
1 'polypeptide(L)'
;MQAALAGIGRVKLYEFLWDENDDTFPDSTNGGWHHMGTTRMSADPRKGVVDSNCRVHGISNLYVAGAACYATSAAPNPTLTLTALSLRLSDHLKGKTSLNT
;
A
#
# COMPACT_ATOMS: atom_id res chain seq x y z
N MET A 1 -7.59 -0.82 -21.93
CA MET A 1 -7.78 0.52 -21.35
C MET A 1 -8.46 1.51 -22.30
N GLN A 2 -8.08 1.62 -23.58
CA GLN A 2 -8.79 2.47 -24.55
C GLN A 2 -10.26 2.10 -24.72
N ALA A 3 -10.62 0.82 -24.79
CA ALA A 3 -12.00 0.36 -24.92
C ALA A 3 -12.89 0.71 -23.71
N ALA A 4 -12.34 0.68 -22.50
CA ALA A 4 -13.09 1.02 -21.29
C ALA A 4 -13.38 2.52 -21.14
N LEU A 5 -12.67 3.38 -21.89
CA LEU A 5 -12.83 4.82 -21.88
C LEU A 5 -13.52 5.35 -23.18
N ALA A 6 -13.95 4.44 -24.04
CA ALA A 6 -14.70 4.80 -25.26
C ALA A 6 -15.97 5.57 -24.87
N GLY A 7 -16.10 6.79 -25.37
CA GLY A 7 -17.22 7.70 -25.04
C GLY A 7 -16.96 8.66 -23.88
N ILE A 8 -15.87 8.48 -23.09
CA ILE A 8 -15.51 9.37 -22.00
C ILE A 8 -14.38 10.31 -22.42
N GLY A 9 -13.49 9.86 -23.30
CA GLY A 9 -12.35 10.64 -23.76
C GLY A 9 -11.36 9.82 -24.59
N ARG A 10 -10.26 10.46 -24.99
CA ARG A 10 -9.15 9.81 -25.68
C ARG A 10 -8.01 9.58 -24.72
N VAL A 11 -7.48 8.35 -24.67
CA VAL A 11 -6.23 8.02 -23.99
C VAL A 11 -5.17 7.86 -25.08
N LYS A 12 -4.12 8.66 -25.00
CA LYS A 12 -2.92 8.53 -25.84
C LYS A 12 -1.78 8.09 -24.92
N LEU A 13 -1.19 6.95 -25.23
CA LEU A 13 0.05 6.53 -24.59
C LEU A 13 1.22 7.04 -25.46
N TYR A 14 2.23 7.57 -24.82
CA TYR A 14 3.44 8.00 -25.52
C TYR A 14 4.22 6.76 -25.99
N GLU A 15 4.80 6.84 -27.18
CA GLU A 15 5.49 5.70 -27.82
C GLU A 15 6.60 5.11 -26.96
N PHE A 16 7.35 5.94 -26.24
CA PHE A 16 8.43 5.48 -25.37
C PHE A 16 7.99 4.57 -24.21
N LEU A 17 6.71 4.54 -23.86
CA LEU A 17 6.19 3.60 -22.85
C LEU A 17 5.95 2.19 -23.41
N TRP A 18 6.14 1.99 -24.71
CA TRP A 18 5.91 0.75 -25.41
C TRP A 18 7.13 0.15 -26.07
N ASP A 19 8.26 0.83 -26.02
CA ASP A 19 9.51 0.30 -26.57
C ASP A 19 10.09 -0.71 -25.59
N GLU A 20 9.91 -1.99 -25.89
CA GLU A 20 10.42 -3.10 -25.09
C GLU A 20 11.96 -3.14 -25.03
N ASN A 21 12.64 -2.36 -25.85
CA ASN A 21 14.09 -2.27 -25.89
C ASN A 21 14.64 -1.02 -25.18
N ASP A 22 13.77 -0.14 -24.66
CA ASP A 22 14.15 1.07 -23.95
C ASP A 22 13.85 0.92 -22.44
N ASP A 23 14.88 0.65 -21.66
CA ASP A 23 14.81 0.56 -20.20
C ASP A 23 14.85 1.93 -19.52
N THR A 24 14.83 3.03 -20.28
CA THR A 24 14.91 4.38 -19.75
C THR A 24 13.52 4.92 -19.38
N PHE A 25 13.47 5.72 -18.32
CA PHE A 25 12.30 6.51 -17.99
C PHE A 25 12.39 7.90 -18.61
N PRO A 26 11.28 8.52 -19.04
CA PRO A 26 11.28 9.91 -19.46
C PRO A 26 11.87 10.84 -18.40
N ASP A 27 12.58 11.88 -18.80
CA ASP A 27 13.12 12.90 -17.88
C ASP A 27 12.04 13.58 -17.04
N SER A 28 10.79 13.58 -17.50
CA SER A 28 9.63 14.09 -16.77
C SER A 28 9.10 13.15 -15.68
N THR A 29 9.67 11.93 -15.56
CA THR A 29 9.24 10.97 -14.54
C THR A 29 9.75 11.38 -13.17
N ASN A 30 8.82 11.64 -12.26
CA ASN A 30 9.14 11.98 -10.87
C ASN A 30 8.65 10.90 -9.92
N GLY A 31 9.41 10.66 -8.85
CA GLY A 31 8.99 9.81 -7.76
C GLY A 31 7.84 10.42 -6.96
N GLY A 32 6.83 9.61 -6.61
CA GLY A 32 5.71 10.07 -5.78
C GLY A 32 6.03 10.17 -4.29
N TRP A 33 7.19 9.66 -3.87
CA TRP A 33 7.69 9.63 -2.47
C TRP A 33 6.76 8.94 -1.46
N HIS A 34 5.75 8.22 -1.95
CA HIS A 34 4.77 7.51 -1.14
C HIS A 34 4.90 6.00 -1.34
N HIS A 35 5.92 5.41 -0.71
CA HIS A 35 6.14 3.97 -0.75
C HIS A 35 5.08 3.24 0.08
N MET A 36 4.43 2.23 -0.50
CA MET A 36 3.34 1.49 0.13
C MET A 36 3.48 -0.02 -0.13
N GLY A 37 2.94 -0.84 0.79
CA GLY A 37 2.73 -2.26 0.56
C GLY A 37 3.93 -3.18 0.76
N THR A 38 5.08 -2.71 1.24
CA THR A 38 6.26 -3.56 1.49
C THR A 38 6.04 -4.60 2.59
N THR A 39 5.18 -4.28 3.58
CA THR A 39 4.73 -5.20 4.64
C THR A 39 3.21 -5.38 4.56
N ARG A 40 2.70 -5.62 3.37
CA ARG A 40 1.26 -5.62 3.10
C ARG A 40 0.47 -6.55 4.01
N MET A 41 -0.73 -6.11 4.34
CA MET A 41 -1.68 -6.86 5.15
C MET A 41 -2.33 -7.98 4.35
N SER A 42 -2.45 -9.16 4.95
CA SER A 42 -3.22 -10.29 4.43
C SER A 42 -3.65 -11.22 5.55
N ALA A 43 -4.80 -11.85 5.43
CA ALA A 43 -5.19 -12.93 6.31
C ALA A 43 -4.36 -14.21 6.06
N ASP A 44 -3.89 -14.41 4.83
CA ASP A 44 -3.01 -15.55 4.46
C ASP A 44 -1.53 -15.14 4.63
N PRO A 45 -0.76 -15.78 5.54
CA PRO A 45 0.65 -15.46 5.77
C PRO A 45 1.55 -15.68 4.55
N ARG A 46 1.10 -16.46 3.56
CA ARG A 46 1.83 -16.65 2.30
C ARG A 46 1.66 -15.48 1.32
N LYS A 47 0.67 -14.60 1.57
CA LYS A 47 0.30 -13.48 0.69
C LYS A 47 0.56 -12.11 1.29
N GLY A 48 0.97 -12.05 2.55
CA GLY A 48 1.25 -10.79 3.23
C GLY A 48 2.19 -10.98 4.40
N VAL A 49 2.64 -9.87 4.95
CA VAL A 49 3.61 -9.82 6.05
C VAL A 49 2.93 -9.62 7.39
N VAL A 50 1.84 -8.84 7.42
CA VAL A 50 1.08 -8.57 8.64
C VAL A 50 -0.37 -9.04 8.54
N ASP A 51 -0.96 -9.38 9.68
CA ASP A 51 -2.38 -9.71 9.80
C ASP A 51 -3.27 -8.45 9.84
N SER A 52 -4.59 -8.63 9.99
CA SER A 52 -5.55 -7.52 10.05
C SER A 52 -5.33 -6.56 11.22
N ASN A 53 -4.58 -6.93 12.24
CA ASN A 53 -4.19 -6.09 13.37
C ASN A 53 -2.80 -5.48 13.22
N CYS A 54 -2.25 -5.50 12.00
CA CYS A 54 -0.89 -5.02 11.71
C CYS A 54 0.23 -5.80 12.44
N ARG A 55 -0.06 -7.00 12.96
CA ARG A 55 0.94 -7.86 13.60
C ARG A 55 1.64 -8.71 12.56
N VAL A 56 2.96 -8.81 12.64
CA VAL A 56 3.76 -9.66 11.76
C VAL A 56 3.40 -11.14 11.98
N HIS A 57 3.11 -11.86 10.88
CA HIS A 57 2.80 -13.27 10.95
C HIS A 57 3.94 -14.07 11.60
N GLY A 58 3.60 -14.96 12.51
CA GLY A 58 4.57 -15.80 13.22
C GLY A 58 5.31 -15.12 14.37
N ILE A 59 5.10 -13.82 14.60
CA ILE A 59 5.74 -13.06 15.69
C ILE A 59 4.66 -12.44 16.57
N SER A 60 4.69 -12.73 17.88
CA SER A 60 3.61 -12.36 18.80
C SER A 60 3.62 -10.89 19.24
N ASN A 61 4.77 -10.25 19.23
CA ASN A 61 5.03 -8.92 19.80
C ASN A 61 5.58 -7.88 18.80
N LEU A 62 5.50 -8.15 17.50
CA LEU A 62 5.96 -7.22 16.47
C LEU A 62 4.79 -6.73 15.62
N TYR A 63 4.64 -5.41 15.54
CA TYR A 63 3.58 -4.74 14.79
C TYR A 63 4.20 -3.69 13.87
N VAL A 64 3.55 -3.44 12.74
CA VAL A 64 3.98 -2.44 11.77
C VAL A 64 2.89 -1.37 11.64
N ALA A 65 3.25 -0.10 11.81
CA ALA A 65 2.38 1.04 11.56
C ALA A 65 2.80 1.76 10.28
N GLY A 66 1.84 2.26 9.51
CA GLY A 66 2.10 3.08 8.34
C GLY A 66 1.61 2.49 7.03
N ALA A 67 1.91 3.19 5.94
CA ALA A 67 1.46 2.83 4.59
C ALA A 67 2.10 1.54 4.05
N ALA A 68 3.19 1.06 4.66
CA ALA A 68 3.78 -0.23 4.33
C ALA A 68 2.82 -1.41 4.49
N CYS A 69 1.80 -1.28 5.38
CA CYS A 69 0.78 -2.31 5.62
C CYS A 69 -0.34 -2.33 4.55
N TYR A 70 -0.37 -1.40 3.61
CA TYR A 70 -1.44 -1.36 2.62
C TYR A 70 -1.41 -2.59 1.70
N ALA A 71 -2.56 -3.22 1.53
CA ALA A 71 -2.75 -4.32 0.58
C ALA A 71 -2.83 -3.81 -0.86
N THR A 72 -3.37 -2.61 -1.04
CA THR A 72 -3.52 -1.92 -2.33
C THR A 72 -3.15 -0.45 -2.17
N SER A 73 -2.73 0.18 -3.24
CA SER A 73 -2.44 1.61 -3.30
C SER A 73 -3.34 2.33 -4.30
N ALA A 74 -3.38 3.64 -4.21
CA ALA A 74 -4.14 4.50 -5.12
C ALA A 74 -3.36 5.80 -5.42
N ALA A 75 -3.86 6.61 -6.35
CA ALA A 75 -3.27 7.90 -6.69
C ALA A 75 -3.32 8.95 -5.55
N PRO A 76 -4.37 9.02 -4.69
CA PRO A 76 -4.38 9.92 -3.56
C PRO A 76 -3.29 9.61 -2.52
N ASN A 77 -2.84 10.66 -1.84
CA ASN A 77 -1.84 10.55 -0.78
C ASN A 77 -2.34 9.65 0.37
N PRO A 78 -1.46 8.79 0.95
CA PRO A 78 -1.87 7.74 1.90
C PRO A 78 -2.11 8.24 3.33
N THR A 79 -1.84 9.50 3.66
CA THR A 79 -1.73 10.00 5.03
C THR A 79 -2.99 9.79 5.87
N LEU A 80 -4.17 10.06 5.31
CA LEU A 80 -5.44 9.89 6.05
C LEU A 80 -5.63 8.43 6.50
N THR A 81 -5.47 7.50 5.58
CA THR A 81 -5.67 6.07 5.84
C THR A 81 -4.61 5.50 6.77
N LEU A 82 -3.33 5.89 6.61
CA LEU A 82 -2.28 5.42 7.51
C LEU A 82 -2.48 5.93 8.94
N THR A 83 -2.97 7.17 9.10
CA THR A 83 -3.30 7.72 10.41
C THR A 83 -4.43 6.93 11.07
N ALA A 84 -5.50 6.64 10.33
CA ALA A 84 -6.61 5.81 10.83
C ALA A 84 -6.16 4.40 11.23
N LEU A 85 -5.30 3.75 10.42
CA LEU A 85 -4.74 2.44 10.76
C LEU A 85 -3.85 2.49 12.01
N SER A 86 -3.07 3.55 12.18
CA SER A 86 -2.20 3.73 13.36
C SER A 86 -3.01 3.94 14.63
N LEU A 87 -4.10 4.71 14.58
CA LEU A 87 -5.03 4.87 15.70
C LEU A 87 -5.71 3.54 16.06
N ARG A 88 -6.20 2.79 15.07
CA ARG A 88 -6.77 1.46 15.28
C ARG A 88 -5.77 0.50 15.93
N LEU A 89 -4.51 0.52 15.49
CA LEU A 89 -3.45 -0.28 16.09
C LEU A 89 -3.20 0.12 17.54
N SER A 90 -3.17 1.42 17.83
CA SER A 90 -3.02 1.93 19.20
C SER A 90 -4.12 1.40 20.12
N ASP A 91 -5.37 1.45 19.69
CA ASP A 91 -6.51 0.93 20.49
C ASP A 91 -6.42 -0.59 20.69
N HIS A 92 -6.02 -1.33 19.65
CA HIS A 92 -5.79 -2.78 19.76
C HIS A 92 -4.69 -3.11 20.79
N LEU A 93 -3.60 -2.36 20.82
CA LEU A 93 -2.51 -2.58 21.77
C LEU A 93 -2.91 -2.21 23.21
N LYS A 94 -3.66 -1.12 23.41
CA LYS A 94 -4.20 -0.75 24.74
C LYS A 94 -5.09 -1.87 25.30
N GLY A 95 -5.97 -2.44 24.47
CA GLY A 95 -6.82 -3.55 24.90
C GLY A 95 -6.04 -4.79 25.34
N LYS A 96 -4.88 -5.06 24.74
CA LYS A 96 -4.00 -6.16 25.16
C LYS A 96 -3.29 -5.90 26.48
N THR A 97 -2.85 -4.66 26.70
CA THR A 97 -2.13 -4.27 27.92
C THR A 97 -3.05 -4.31 29.15
N SER A 98 -4.32 -3.93 29.01
CA SER A 98 -5.31 -3.95 30.10
C SER A 98 -5.73 -5.35 30.53
N LEU A 99 -5.50 -6.40 29.74
CA LEU A 99 -5.78 -7.79 30.10
C LEU A 99 -4.64 -8.46 30.87
N ASN A 100 -3.49 -7.81 30.96
CA ASN A 100 -2.29 -8.32 31.67
C ASN A 100 -2.05 -7.62 33.04
N THR A 101 -2.98 -6.79 33.48
CA THR A 101 -3.01 -6.16 34.81
C THR A 101 -4.12 -6.74 35.65
#